data_ac6859a7c791057208780cdb39c714b4
#
_entry.id   ac6859a7c791057208780cdb39c714b4
#
_cell.length_a   1.000
_cell.length_b   1.000
_cell.length_c   1.000
_cell.angle_alpha   90.00
_cell.angle_beta   90.00
_cell.angle_gamma   90.00
#
_symmetry.space_group_name_H-M   'P 1'
#
loop_
_entity.id
_entity.type
_entity.pdbx_description
1 polymer ?
#
loop_
_entity_poly.entity_id
_entity_poly.type
_entity_poly.pdbx_seq_one_letter_code
_entity_poly.pdbx_strand_id
1 'polypeptide(L)'
;MLFKQLIDEFLDKWDKDTSKAYRKKIYSFYQYLVEMRNATDSNYKSILKGLEIEDVAESIIFYVKRNQVKYRASADLYISTVKSFYAYISAKQICSNIYFDNKVYAPDMKEQCECAIKCLKLNESKQVMPLDEEAARRIVDRCNEIINLANYDDLISGKWDGTFSAYISALICKLVLCFGMSNKTIRELKAADYNSTNGRIVINGYSVHLPDTLKTNMDTYMDYRTRAINELCNGSDVNQYMFIELSNPRKNISYNTRLFFILNELIGSTCATALAKYAIIQLIRQGIPAYLIKDFTGYKDDIYNHCQEIVNEENGAVSKEERCKIIDAGIRMSRLSEIV
;
A
#
# COMPACT_ATOMS: atom_id res chain seq x y z
N MET A 1 -13.24 -21.09 25.52
CA MET A 1 -13.53 -20.47 24.19
C MET A 1 -13.73 -18.96 24.23
N LEU A 2 -14.01 -18.38 25.40
CA LEU A 2 -14.16 -16.92 25.58
C LEU A 2 -12.92 -16.12 25.16
N PHE A 3 -11.72 -16.59 25.46
CA PHE A 3 -10.49 -15.93 25.07
C PHE A 3 -10.28 -15.92 23.55
N LYS A 4 -10.56 -17.04 22.88
CA LYS A 4 -10.49 -17.12 21.43
C LYS A 4 -11.54 -16.21 20.75
N GLN A 5 -12.75 -16.15 21.31
CA GLN A 5 -13.81 -15.26 20.83
C GLN A 5 -13.37 -13.79 20.91
N LEU A 6 -12.68 -13.37 21.98
CA LEU A 6 -12.12 -12.02 22.09
C LEU A 6 -11.13 -11.71 20.98
N ILE A 7 -10.30 -12.68 20.56
CA ILE A 7 -9.38 -12.52 19.43
C ILE A 7 -10.15 -12.33 18.12
N ASP A 8 -11.21 -13.11 17.90
CA ASP A 8 -12.03 -12.99 16.70
C ASP A 8 -12.77 -11.64 16.65
N GLU A 9 -13.35 -11.18 17.76
CA GLU A 9 -13.96 -9.86 17.88
C GLU A 9 -12.96 -8.72 17.60
N PHE A 10 -11.72 -8.85 18.05
CA PHE A 10 -10.68 -7.89 17.71
C PHE A 10 -10.41 -7.83 16.21
N LEU A 11 -10.37 -8.98 15.54
CA LEU A 11 -10.14 -9.06 14.10
C LEU A 11 -11.32 -8.49 13.29
N ASP A 12 -12.54 -8.67 13.75
CA ASP A 12 -13.76 -8.19 13.08
C ASP A 12 -13.91 -6.66 13.13
N LYS A 13 -13.18 -5.99 14.03
CA LYS A 13 -13.10 -4.52 14.08
C LYS A 13 -12.43 -3.90 12.85
N TRP A 14 -11.56 -4.64 12.20
CA TRP A 14 -10.70 -4.14 11.12
C TRP A 14 -11.28 -4.42 9.73
N ASP A 15 -10.89 -3.61 8.76
CA ASP A 15 -11.14 -3.92 7.36
C ASP A 15 -10.52 -5.28 6.98
N LYS A 16 -10.99 -5.84 5.88
CA LYS A 16 -10.63 -7.20 5.44
C LYS A 16 -9.12 -7.41 5.25
N ASP A 17 -8.42 -6.39 4.74
CA ASP A 17 -6.97 -6.49 4.47
C ASP A 17 -6.17 -6.41 5.77
N THR A 18 -6.51 -5.48 6.66
CA THR A 18 -5.89 -5.34 7.99
C THR A 18 -6.16 -6.58 8.85
N SER A 19 -7.41 -7.07 8.89
CA SER A 19 -7.78 -8.30 9.59
C SER A 19 -6.96 -9.50 9.09
N LYS A 20 -6.79 -9.66 7.78
CA LYS A 20 -5.94 -10.70 7.19
C LYS A 20 -4.48 -10.57 7.59
N ALA A 21 -3.93 -9.35 7.60
CA ALA A 21 -2.55 -9.09 8.01
C ALA A 21 -2.31 -9.37 9.50
N TYR A 22 -3.29 -9.07 10.35
CA TYR A 22 -3.20 -9.26 11.81
C TYR A 22 -3.48 -10.69 12.25
N ARG A 23 -4.34 -11.42 11.53
CA ARG A 23 -4.84 -12.75 11.94
C ARG A 23 -3.73 -13.69 12.41
N LYS A 24 -2.74 -13.98 11.57
CA LYS A 24 -1.64 -14.91 11.92
C LYS A 24 -0.85 -14.44 13.14
N LYS A 25 -0.70 -13.14 13.31
CA LYS A 25 0.10 -12.52 14.38
C LYS A 25 -0.62 -12.60 15.72
N ILE A 26 -1.89 -12.18 15.74
CA ILE A 26 -2.66 -12.21 17.00
C ILE A 26 -2.95 -13.64 17.47
N TYR A 27 -3.19 -14.58 16.52
CA TYR A 27 -3.31 -15.99 16.88
C TYR A 27 -2.00 -16.59 17.43
N SER A 28 -0.84 -16.14 16.95
CA SER A 28 0.45 -16.55 17.53
C SER A 28 0.65 -15.98 18.92
N PHE A 29 0.19 -14.76 19.20
CA PHE A 29 0.19 -14.21 20.54
C PHE A 29 -0.75 -14.98 21.47
N TYR A 30 -1.96 -15.29 21.00
CA TYR A 30 -2.88 -16.17 21.73
C TYR A 30 -2.22 -17.52 22.08
N GLN A 31 -1.56 -18.17 21.12
CA GLN A 31 -0.87 -19.43 21.34
C GLN A 31 0.29 -19.30 22.35
N TYR A 32 1.07 -18.21 22.29
CA TYR A 32 2.09 -17.92 23.29
C TYR A 32 1.48 -17.84 24.70
N LEU A 33 0.39 -17.13 24.86
CA LEU A 33 -0.28 -17.03 26.17
C LEU A 33 -0.81 -18.38 26.66
N VAL A 34 -1.37 -19.19 25.77
CA VAL A 34 -1.87 -20.53 26.14
C VAL A 34 -0.74 -21.49 26.47
N GLU A 35 0.29 -21.56 25.65
CA GLU A 35 1.35 -22.56 25.75
C GLU A 35 2.43 -22.17 26.79
N MET A 36 2.78 -20.89 26.89
CA MET A 36 3.88 -20.42 27.71
C MET A 36 3.43 -19.78 29.03
N ARG A 37 2.19 -19.27 29.08
CA ARG A 37 1.63 -18.61 30.26
C ARG A 37 0.41 -19.34 30.84
N ASN A 38 0.07 -20.51 30.31
CA ASN A 38 -1.05 -21.35 30.74
C ASN A 38 -2.40 -20.60 30.76
N ALA A 39 -2.63 -19.73 29.75
CA ALA A 39 -3.86 -18.98 29.62
C ALA A 39 -5.04 -19.90 29.29
N THR A 40 -6.12 -19.73 30.00
CA THR A 40 -7.37 -20.46 29.88
C THR A 40 -8.54 -19.48 29.80
N ASP A 41 -9.74 -19.95 29.48
CA ASP A 41 -10.95 -19.13 29.50
C ASP A 41 -11.28 -18.53 30.88
N SER A 42 -10.76 -19.10 31.96
CA SER A 42 -10.99 -18.63 33.32
C SER A 42 -9.98 -17.59 33.81
N ASN A 43 -8.74 -17.61 33.31
CA ASN A 43 -7.65 -16.78 33.84
C ASN A 43 -7.04 -15.79 32.81
N TYR A 44 -7.44 -15.82 31.55
CA TYR A 44 -6.79 -14.99 30.49
C TYR A 44 -6.77 -13.49 30.82
N LYS A 45 -7.81 -12.96 31.48
CA LYS A 45 -7.86 -11.54 31.88
C LYS A 45 -6.77 -11.21 32.91
N SER A 46 -6.55 -12.08 33.87
CA SER A 46 -5.48 -11.92 34.87
C SER A 46 -4.11 -11.99 34.21
N ILE A 47 -3.90 -12.93 33.29
CA ILE A 47 -2.66 -13.05 32.55
C ILE A 47 -2.43 -11.80 31.68
N LEU A 48 -3.40 -11.35 30.89
CA LEU A 48 -3.26 -10.15 30.08
C LEU A 48 -2.95 -8.90 30.92
N LYS A 49 -3.57 -8.78 32.10
CA LYS A 49 -3.30 -7.68 33.05
C LYS A 49 -1.89 -7.73 33.62
N GLY A 50 -1.37 -8.91 33.91
CA GLY A 50 -0.08 -9.12 34.56
C GLY A 50 1.09 -9.33 33.60
N LEU A 51 0.90 -9.23 32.26
CA LEU A 51 2.01 -9.34 31.33
C LEU A 51 3.01 -8.19 31.53
N GLU A 52 4.27 -8.54 31.56
CA GLU A 52 5.40 -7.63 31.66
C GLU A 52 6.03 -7.36 30.28
N ILE A 53 6.96 -6.42 30.21
CA ILE A 53 7.63 -6.05 28.95
C ILE A 53 8.44 -7.23 28.41
N GLU A 54 9.06 -8.00 29.30
CA GLU A 54 9.83 -9.22 29.00
C GLU A 54 8.96 -10.29 28.35
N ASP A 55 7.73 -10.44 28.80
CA ASP A 55 6.75 -11.37 28.21
C ASP A 55 6.45 -11.01 26.75
N VAL A 56 6.36 -9.71 26.46
CA VAL A 56 6.16 -9.24 25.09
C VAL A 56 7.37 -9.58 24.22
N ALA A 57 8.57 -9.36 24.73
CA ALA A 57 9.82 -9.71 24.05
C ALA A 57 9.92 -11.23 23.78
N GLU A 58 9.59 -12.06 24.77
CA GLU A 58 9.53 -13.51 24.60
C GLU A 58 8.48 -13.93 23.56
N SER A 59 7.34 -13.28 23.56
CA SER A 59 6.28 -13.57 22.58
C SER A 59 6.71 -13.29 21.13
N ILE A 60 7.59 -12.28 20.91
CA ILE A 60 8.20 -12.01 19.60
C ILE A 60 9.08 -13.20 19.19
N ILE A 61 9.93 -13.69 20.09
CA ILE A 61 10.80 -14.84 19.82
C ILE A 61 9.97 -16.08 19.51
N PHE A 62 8.91 -16.32 20.27
CA PHE A 62 7.97 -17.41 20.03
C PHE A 62 7.32 -17.30 18.63
N TYR A 63 6.80 -16.12 18.28
CA TYR A 63 6.19 -15.85 16.98
C TYR A 63 7.15 -16.13 15.83
N VAL A 64 8.37 -15.58 15.92
CA VAL A 64 9.38 -15.69 14.86
C VAL A 64 9.80 -17.15 14.66
N LYS A 65 10.12 -17.88 15.73
CA LYS A 65 10.54 -19.28 15.65
C LYS A 65 9.43 -20.19 15.13
N ARG A 66 8.22 -20.06 15.68
CA ARG A 66 7.08 -20.90 15.32
C ARG A 66 6.64 -20.72 13.86
N ASN A 67 6.70 -19.48 13.35
CA ASN A 67 6.24 -19.16 12.01
C ASN A 67 7.37 -19.05 10.98
N GLN A 68 8.62 -19.37 11.37
CA GLN A 68 9.81 -19.29 10.51
C GLN A 68 9.94 -17.92 9.82
N VAL A 69 9.71 -16.85 10.59
CA VAL A 69 9.75 -15.48 10.10
C VAL A 69 11.18 -15.14 9.68
N LYS A 70 11.35 -14.65 8.45
CA LYS A 70 12.65 -14.31 7.88
C LYS A 70 12.97 -12.82 7.90
N TYR A 71 11.95 -11.96 7.92
CA TYR A 71 12.09 -10.52 7.75
C TYR A 71 11.65 -9.74 8.99
N ARG A 72 12.41 -8.71 9.33
CA ARG A 72 12.17 -7.81 10.47
C ARG A 72 10.78 -7.17 10.41
N ALA A 73 10.35 -6.66 9.24
CA ALA A 73 9.04 -6.05 9.07
C ALA A 73 7.86 -6.92 9.55
N SER A 74 8.01 -8.25 9.51
CA SER A 74 6.98 -9.15 10.03
C SER A 74 6.94 -9.18 11.56
N ALA A 75 8.10 -9.03 12.23
CA ALA A 75 8.19 -8.92 13.68
C ALA A 75 7.68 -7.55 14.15
N ASP A 76 8.02 -6.47 13.44
CA ASP A 76 7.52 -5.12 13.73
C ASP A 76 5.98 -5.07 13.62
N LEU A 77 5.42 -5.70 12.58
CA LEU A 77 3.96 -5.80 12.42
C LEU A 77 3.32 -6.68 13.51
N TYR A 78 4.03 -7.71 14.02
CA TYR A 78 3.56 -8.48 15.17
C TYR A 78 3.45 -7.60 16.41
N ILE A 79 4.47 -6.81 16.73
CA ILE A 79 4.46 -5.87 17.87
C ILE A 79 3.30 -4.87 17.72
N SER A 80 3.14 -4.29 16.54
CA SER A 80 2.04 -3.36 16.24
C SER A 80 0.67 -4.01 16.44
N THR A 81 0.52 -5.29 16.05
CA THR A 81 -0.72 -6.06 16.23
C THR A 81 -1.02 -6.27 17.72
N VAL A 82 -0.01 -6.66 18.53
CA VAL A 82 -0.16 -6.86 19.97
C VAL A 82 -0.53 -5.54 20.66
N LYS A 83 0.15 -4.45 20.33
CA LYS A 83 -0.20 -3.10 20.83
C LYS A 83 -1.63 -2.70 20.48
N SER A 84 -2.06 -2.94 19.24
CA SER A 84 -3.43 -2.65 18.80
C SER A 84 -4.47 -3.50 19.53
N PHE A 85 -4.14 -4.75 19.87
CA PHE A 85 -4.99 -5.61 20.66
C PHE A 85 -5.14 -5.09 22.09
N TYR A 86 -4.03 -4.67 22.74
CA TYR A 86 -4.11 -4.06 24.08
C TYR A 86 -4.92 -2.77 24.07
N ALA A 87 -4.74 -1.89 23.10
CA ALA A 87 -5.56 -0.70 22.95
C ALA A 87 -7.07 -1.04 22.79
N TYR A 88 -7.38 -2.13 22.08
CA TYR A 88 -8.76 -2.60 21.92
C TYR A 88 -9.37 -3.11 23.22
N ILE A 89 -8.68 -3.96 23.98
CA ILE A 89 -9.19 -4.53 25.23
C ILE A 89 -9.28 -3.49 26.35
N SER A 90 -8.38 -2.50 26.36
CA SER A 90 -8.43 -1.35 27.27
C SER A 90 -9.64 -0.45 26.96
N ALA A 91 -9.85 -0.10 25.68
CA ALA A 91 -10.99 0.69 25.23
C ALA A 91 -12.36 0.02 25.54
N LYS A 92 -12.40 -1.32 25.48
CA LYS A 92 -13.59 -2.12 25.88
C LYS A 92 -13.70 -2.37 27.40
N GLN A 93 -12.77 -1.86 28.19
CA GLN A 93 -12.71 -2.07 29.65
C GLN A 93 -12.67 -3.55 30.07
N ILE A 94 -12.11 -4.43 29.23
CA ILE A 94 -11.98 -5.86 29.51
C ILE A 94 -10.87 -6.11 30.53
N CYS A 95 -9.71 -5.49 30.32
CA CYS A 95 -8.61 -5.38 31.28
C CYS A 95 -7.70 -4.22 30.89
N SER A 96 -6.92 -3.71 31.85
CA SER A 96 -5.86 -2.72 31.63
C SER A 96 -4.52 -3.34 31.96
N ASN A 97 -3.47 -2.92 31.24
CA ASN A 97 -2.10 -3.31 31.54
C ASN A 97 -1.23 -2.04 31.55
N ILE A 98 -0.51 -1.84 32.65
CA ILE A 98 0.24 -0.61 32.91
C ILE A 98 1.28 -0.30 31.81
N TYR A 99 1.92 -1.32 31.23
CA TYR A 99 2.95 -1.16 30.23
C TYR A 99 2.41 -0.75 28.85
N PHE A 100 1.16 -1.07 28.55
CA PHE A 100 0.50 -0.70 27.30
C PHE A 100 -0.32 0.58 27.42
N ASP A 101 -0.94 0.83 28.58
CA ASP A 101 -1.83 1.96 28.78
C ASP A 101 -1.07 3.23 29.20
N ASN A 102 0.12 3.10 29.83
CA ASN A 102 0.92 4.23 30.27
C ASN A 102 2.10 4.50 29.34
N LYS A 103 2.09 5.67 28.69
CA LYS A 103 3.13 6.11 27.74
C LYS A 103 4.54 6.21 28.34
N VAL A 104 4.69 6.27 29.67
CA VAL A 104 5.98 6.32 30.36
C VAL A 104 6.81 5.07 30.06
N TYR A 105 6.17 3.91 29.91
CA TYR A 105 6.86 2.65 29.62
C TYR A 105 7.09 2.37 28.13
N ALA A 106 6.64 3.25 27.25
CA ALA A 106 6.76 3.06 25.79
C ALA A 106 8.23 2.99 25.31
N PRO A 107 9.20 3.79 25.86
CA PRO A 107 10.61 3.67 25.52
C PRO A 107 11.19 2.32 25.93
N ASP A 108 10.93 1.85 27.15
CA ASP A 108 11.47 0.58 27.70
C ASP A 108 10.94 -0.61 26.91
N MET A 109 9.62 -0.59 26.61
CA MET A 109 9.01 -1.61 25.77
C MET A 109 9.60 -1.62 24.36
N LYS A 110 9.91 -0.46 23.79
CA LYS A 110 10.55 -0.37 22.48
C LYS A 110 11.95 -0.97 22.53
N GLU A 111 12.73 -0.63 23.53
CA GLU A 111 14.11 -1.12 23.71
C GLU A 111 14.15 -2.65 23.86
N GLN A 112 13.31 -3.22 24.73
CA GLN A 112 13.23 -4.67 24.95
C GLN A 112 12.79 -5.42 23.67
N CYS A 113 11.79 -4.91 22.96
CA CYS A 113 11.38 -5.47 21.67
C CYS A 113 12.51 -5.42 20.63
N GLU A 114 13.25 -4.29 20.56
CA GLU A 114 14.39 -4.15 19.66
C GLU A 114 15.52 -5.12 20.01
N CYS A 115 15.83 -5.31 21.30
CA CYS A 115 16.80 -6.29 21.75
C CYS A 115 16.42 -7.71 21.34
N ALA A 116 15.14 -8.10 21.53
CA ALA A 116 14.63 -9.40 21.11
C ALA A 116 14.77 -9.61 19.58
N ILE A 117 14.42 -8.60 18.78
CA ILE A 117 14.54 -8.64 17.31
C ILE A 117 16.00 -8.77 16.88
N LYS A 118 16.92 -7.99 17.46
CA LYS A 118 18.35 -8.04 17.14
C LYS A 118 18.94 -9.44 17.37
N CYS A 119 18.57 -10.09 18.48
CA CYS A 119 19.00 -11.45 18.78
C CYS A 119 18.55 -12.49 17.74
N LEU A 120 17.46 -12.23 17.03
CA LEU A 120 16.89 -13.15 16.04
C LEU A 120 17.56 -13.08 14.66
N LYS A 121 18.45 -12.10 14.42
CA LYS A 121 19.17 -11.90 13.15
C LYS A 121 18.27 -11.96 11.93
N LEU A 122 17.11 -11.32 12.02
CA LEU A 122 16.16 -11.25 10.90
C LEU A 122 16.70 -10.38 9.77
N ASN A 123 16.37 -10.76 8.55
CA ASN A 123 16.72 -9.97 7.37
C ASN A 123 15.93 -8.65 7.41
N GLU A 124 16.62 -7.56 7.11
CA GLU A 124 15.91 -6.30 6.79
C GLU A 124 15.12 -6.50 5.48
N SER A 125 13.91 -5.96 5.45
CA SER A 125 13.17 -5.92 4.20
C SER A 125 13.94 -5.03 3.22
N LYS A 126 14.32 -5.56 2.07
CA LYS A 126 14.91 -4.73 1.02
C LYS A 126 13.94 -3.61 0.70
N GLN A 127 14.40 -2.40 0.87
CA GLN A 127 13.63 -1.23 0.47
C GLN A 127 13.41 -1.29 -1.05
N VAL A 128 12.15 -1.23 -1.47
CA VAL A 128 11.84 -1.22 -2.91
C VAL A 128 12.39 0.05 -3.51
N MET A 129 13.36 -0.06 -4.39
CA MET A 129 13.92 1.07 -5.11
C MET A 129 12.93 1.57 -6.18
N PRO A 130 12.91 2.88 -6.50
CA PRO A 130 12.16 3.39 -7.64
C PRO A 130 12.71 2.80 -8.93
N LEU A 131 11.92 2.83 -9.99
CA LEU A 131 12.41 2.56 -11.34
C LEU A 131 13.38 3.66 -11.77
N ASP A 132 14.35 3.29 -12.60
CA ASP A 132 15.06 4.26 -13.42
C ASP A 132 14.22 4.64 -14.66
N GLU A 133 14.66 5.66 -15.37
CA GLU A 133 13.92 6.19 -16.52
C GLU A 133 13.84 5.18 -17.67
N GLU A 134 14.89 4.40 -17.89
CA GLU A 134 14.93 3.38 -18.94
C GLU A 134 13.93 2.25 -18.66
N ALA A 135 13.88 1.75 -17.42
CA ALA A 135 12.90 0.75 -17.02
C ALA A 135 11.46 1.29 -17.10
N ALA A 136 11.24 2.55 -16.71
CA ALA A 136 9.93 3.17 -16.84
C ALA A 136 9.49 3.26 -18.33
N ARG A 137 10.37 3.67 -19.22
CA ARG A 137 10.11 3.71 -20.68
C ARG A 137 9.77 2.32 -21.23
N ARG A 138 10.59 1.31 -20.94
CA ARG A 138 10.35 -0.08 -21.37
C ARG A 138 8.97 -0.59 -20.90
N ILE A 139 8.56 -0.26 -19.68
CA ILE A 139 7.23 -0.63 -19.18
C ILE A 139 6.13 0.09 -19.98
N VAL A 140 6.27 1.38 -20.28
CA VAL A 140 5.29 2.14 -21.06
C VAL A 140 5.18 1.58 -22.48
N ASP A 141 6.31 1.30 -23.14
CA ASP A 141 6.34 0.75 -24.49
C ASP A 141 5.62 -0.62 -24.55
N ARG A 142 5.93 -1.50 -23.59
CA ARG A 142 5.26 -2.80 -23.47
C ARG A 142 3.77 -2.67 -23.19
N CYS A 143 3.39 -1.72 -22.33
CA CYS A 143 1.97 -1.43 -22.08
C CYS A 143 1.25 -0.96 -23.36
N ASN A 144 1.88 -0.10 -24.13
CA ASN A 144 1.33 0.39 -25.41
C ASN A 144 1.16 -0.76 -26.43
N GLU A 145 2.15 -1.64 -26.56
CA GLU A 145 2.05 -2.84 -27.41
C GLU A 145 0.83 -3.70 -27.05
N ILE A 146 0.70 -4.02 -25.75
CA ILE A 146 -0.38 -4.87 -25.25
C ILE A 146 -1.75 -4.20 -25.50
N ILE A 147 -1.86 -2.90 -25.21
CA ILE A 147 -3.14 -2.18 -25.37
C ILE A 147 -3.52 -2.08 -26.83
N ASN A 148 -2.56 -1.80 -27.72
CA ASN A 148 -2.81 -1.65 -29.16
C ASN A 148 -3.17 -2.98 -29.84
N LEU A 149 -2.72 -4.12 -29.34
CA LEU A 149 -3.05 -5.45 -29.85
C LEU A 149 -4.37 -6.00 -29.29
N ALA A 150 -4.87 -5.43 -28.21
CA ALA A 150 -6.08 -5.92 -27.54
C ALA A 150 -7.35 -5.59 -28.36
N ASN A 151 -8.23 -6.57 -28.47
CA ASN A 151 -9.58 -6.36 -29.00
C ASN A 151 -10.63 -6.87 -28.00
N TYR A 152 -11.84 -6.37 -28.15
CA TYR A 152 -12.93 -6.67 -27.23
C TYR A 152 -13.25 -8.17 -27.15
N ASP A 153 -13.32 -8.85 -28.26
CA ASP A 153 -13.77 -10.25 -28.33
C ASP A 153 -12.79 -11.20 -27.62
N ASP A 154 -11.49 -10.93 -27.73
CA ASP A 154 -10.46 -11.69 -26.97
C ASP A 154 -10.56 -11.39 -25.46
N LEU A 155 -10.80 -10.14 -25.09
CA LEU A 155 -10.87 -9.72 -23.67
C LEU A 155 -12.06 -10.30 -22.92
N ILE A 156 -13.21 -10.49 -23.62
CA ILE A 156 -14.42 -11.06 -23.00
C ILE A 156 -14.50 -12.58 -23.10
N SER A 157 -13.67 -13.21 -23.93
CA SER A 157 -13.71 -14.67 -24.20
C SER A 157 -13.60 -15.52 -22.95
N GLY A 158 -13.11 -14.94 -21.85
CA GLY A 158 -12.86 -15.65 -20.59
C GLY A 158 -11.78 -16.72 -20.68
N LYS A 159 -11.04 -16.78 -21.78
CA LYS A 159 -9.91 -17.72 -21.92
C LYS A 159 -8.83 -17.37 -20.90
N TRP A 160 -8.25 -18.40 -20.31
CA TRP A 160 -7.16 -18.29 -19.33
C TRP A 160 -5.78 -18.14 -19.99
N ASP A 161 -5.70 -17.44 -21.12
CA ASP A 161 -4.46 -17.20 -21.86
C ASP A 161 -3.66 -15.99 -21.36
N GLY A 162 -4.18 -15.28 -20.36
CA GLY A 162 -3.53 -14.10 -19.79
C GLY A 162 -3.79 -12.78 -20.51
N THR A 163 -4.47 -12.77 -21.69
CA THR A 163 -4.71 -11.57 -22.51
C THR A 163 -5.42 -10.47 -21.73
N PHE A 164 -6.54 -10.79 -21.07
CA PHE A 164 -7.24 -9.81 -20.22
C PHE A 164 -6.36 -9.32 -19.05
N SER A 165 -5.59 -10.23 -18.45
CA SER A 165 -4.70 -9.88 -17.34
C SER A 165 -3.60 -8.91 -17.78
N ALA A 166 -3.01 -9.15 -18.96
CA ALA A 166 -1.99 -8.29 -19.55
C ALA A 166 -2.57 -6.90 -19.87
N TYR A 167 -3.75 -6.86 -20.50
CA TYR A 167 -4.43 -5.60 -20.86
C TYR A 167 -4.74 -4.71 -19.64
N ILE A 168 -5.37 -5.29 -18.61
CA ILE A 168 -5.67 -4.55 -17.38
C ILE A 168 -4.39 -4.15 -16.64
N SER A 169 -3.38 -5.03 -16.60
CA SER A 169 -2.07 -4.71 -16.02
C SER A 169 -1.43 -3.51 -16.73
N ALA A 170 -1.50 -3.47 -18.07
CA ALA A 170 -0.97 -2.37 -18.86
C ALA A 170 -1.63 -1.03 -18.52
N LEU A 171 -2.97 -0.98 -18.45
CA LEU A 171 -3.70 0.23 -18.07
C LEU A 171 -3.34 0.69 -16.66
N ILE A 172 -3.34 -0.23 -15.69
CA ILE A 172 -3.02 0.07 -14.29
C ILE A 172 -1.57 0.53 -14.14
N CYS A 173 -0.60 -0.10 -14.82
CA CYS A 173 0.80 0.32 -14.79
C CYS A 173 0.96 1.75 -15.32
N LYS A 174 0.30 2.10 -16.42
CA LYS A 174 0.33 3.48 -16.97
C LYS A 174 -0.27 4.50 -15.98
N LEU A 175 -1.38 4.15 -15.32
CA LEU A 175 -2.00 5.01 -14.29
C LEU A 175 -1.07 5.20 -13.08
N VAL A 176 -0.43 4.12 -12.60
CA VAL A 176 0.52 4.21 -11.48
C VAL A 176 1.74 5.04 -11.85
N LEU A 177 2.31 4.83 -13.03
CA LEU A 177 3.46 5.61 -13.51
C LEU A 177 3.12 7.09 -13.71
N CYS A 178 1.89 7.40 -14.13
CA CYS A 178 1.46 8.77 -14.35
C CYS A 178 1.17 9.53 -13.04
N PHE A 179 0.49 8.87 -12.10
CA PHE A 179 -0.10 9.54 -10.93
C PHE A 179 0.47 9.07 -9.58
N GLY A 180 1.33 8.08 -9.54
CA GLY A 180 1.89 7.56 -8.29
C GLY A 180 0.87 6.89 -7.37
N MET A 181 -0.25 6.42 -7.90
CA MET A 181 -1.35 5.88 -7.09
C MET A 181 -0.98 4.64 -6.31
N SER A 182 -1.48 4.53 -5.08
CA SER A 182 -1.38 3.33 -4.28
C SER A 182 -2.30 2.21 -4.81
N ASN A 183 -1.98 0.95 -4.49
CA ASN A 183 -2.85 -0.18 -4.79
C ASN A 183 -4.27 -0.01 -4.20
N LYS A 184 -4.38 0.62 -3.04
CA LYS A 184 -5.67 0.90 -2.41
C LYS A 184 -6.46 1.89 -3.26
N THR A 185 -5.84 2.99 -3.64
CA THR A 185 -6.47 4.03 -4.47
C THR A 185 -7.00 3.45 -5.79
N ILE A 186 -6.21 2.62 -6.49
CA ILE A 186 -6.64 1.98 -7.75
C ILE A 186 -7.86 1.09 -7.54
N ARG A 187 -7.89 0.32 -6.45
CA ARG A 187 -9.03 -0.57 -6.14
C ARG A 187 -10.31 0.17 -5.82
N GLU A 188 -10.18 1.39 -5.29
CA GLU A 188 -11.31 2.21 -4.87
C GLU A 188 -11.83 3.12 -5.98
N LEU A 189 -11.12 3.26 -7.12
CA LEU A 189 -11.59 4.00 -8.27
C LEU A 189 -12.94 3.48 -8.77
N LYS A 190 -13.86 4.40 -8.99
CA LYS A 190 -15.19 4.12 -9.52
C LYS A 190 -15.27 4.53 -10.99
N ALA A 191 -16.16 3.92 -11.75
CA ALA A 191 -16.41 4.33 -13.13
C ALA A 191 -16.82 5.80 -13.24
N ALA A 192 -17.57 6.31 -12.26
CA ALA A 192 -18.00 7.71 -12.18
C ALA A 192 -16.85 8.70 -11.89
N ASP A 193 -15.68 8.23 -11.42
CA ASP A 193 -14.52 9.08 -11.20
C ASP A 193 -13.82 9.49 -12.50
N TYR A 194 -14.16 8.87 -13.64
CA TYR A 194 -13.62 9.21 -14.94
C TYR A 194 -14.66 9.91 -15.83
N ASN A 195 -14.25 11.04 -16.39
CA ASN A 195 -15.05 11.81 -17.34
C ASN A 195 -14.35 11.83 -18.70
N SER A 196 -14.85 11.01 -19.64
CA SER A 196 -14.31 10.88 -21.01
C SER A 196 -14.39 12.18 -21.82
N THR A 197 -15.46 12.99 -21.60
CA THR A 197 -15.69 14.22 -22.35
C THR A 197 -14.55 15.23 -22.18
N ASN A 198 -14.07 15.40 -20.95
CA ASN A 198 -13.01 16.36 -20.65
C ASN A 198 -11.67 15.71 -20.30
N GLY A 199 -11.56 14.37 -20.37
CA GLY A 199 -10.34 13.62 -20.08
C GLY A 199 -9.85 13.75 -18.65
N ARG A 200 -10.76 13.90 -17.68
CA ARG A 200 -10.39 14.05 -16.26
C ARG A 200 -10.72 12.81 -15.45
N ILE A 201 -9.87 12.55 -14.48
CA ILE A 201 -10.07 11.50 -13.47
C ILE A 201 -10.00 12.10 -12.07
N VAL A 202 -10.83 11.60 -11.16
CA VAL A 202 -10.81 11.98 -9.74
C VAL A 202 -10.02 10.91 -8.97
N ILE A 203 -8.93 11.32 -8.33
CA ILE A 203 -8.04 10.46 -7.54
C ILE A 203 -7.95 11.06 -6.14
N ASN A 204 -8.41 10.33 -5.12
CA ASN A 204 -8.43 10.80 -3.73
C ASN A 204 -9.04 12.21 -3.56
N GLY A 205 -10.09 12.52 -4.32
CA GLY A 205 -10.77 13.81 -4.31
C GLY A 205 -10.16 14.88 -5.23
N TYR A 206 -9.02 14.63 -5.87
CA TYR A 206 -8.37 15.55 -6.78
C TYR A 206 -8.75 15.25 -8.24
N SER A 207 -9.32 16.22 -8.94
CA SER A 207 -9.66 16.11 -10.37
C SER A 207 -8.45 16.52 -11.21
N VAL A 208 -7.85 15.59 -11.93
CA VAL A 208 -6.67 15.79 -12.77
C VAL A 208 -6.89 15.36 -14.20
N HIS A 209 -6.18 15.95 -15.16
CA HIS A 209 -6.23 15.55 -16.56
C HIS A 209 -5.36 14.32 -16.82
N LEU A 210 -5.87 13.43 -17.67
CA LEU A 210 -5.07 12.35 -18.25
C LEU A 210 -4.25 12.89 -19.43
N PRO A 211 -2.99 12.45 -19.60
CA PRO A 211 -2.28 12.60 -20.87
C PRO A 211 -3.07 11.98 -22.02
N ASP A 212 -2.99 12.56 -23.23
CA ASP A 212 -3.84 12.19 -24.37
C ASP A 212 -3.81 10.69 -24.70
N THR A 213 -2.63 10.08 -24.69
CA THR A 213 -2.49 8.64 -24.94
C THR A 213 -3.18 7.80 -23.87
N LEU A 214 -3.06 8.19 -22.59
CA LEU A 214 -3.71 7.49 -21.49
C LEU A 214 -5.23 7.73 -21.51
N LYS A 215 -5.68 8.94 -21.88
CA LYS A 215 -7.09 9.24 -22.09
C LYS A 215 -7.68 8.32 -23.14
N THR A 216 -7.06 8.21 -24.31
CA THR A 216 -7.52 7.31 -25.39
C THR A 216 -7.62 5.85 -24.91
N ASN A 217 -6.61 5.37 -24.17
CA ASN A 217 -6.63 4.01 -23.63
C ASN A 217 -7.79 3.81 -22.63
N MET A 218 -8.05 4.82 -21.77
CA MET A 218 -9.14 4.77 -20.80
C MET A 218 -10.50 4.84 -21.48
N ASP A 219 -10.66 5.70 -22.51
CA ASP A 219 -11.90 5.77 -23.29
C ASP A 219 -12.22 4.40 -23.91
N THR A 220 -11.24 3.78 -24.57
CA THR A 220 -11.41 2.42 -25.15
C THR A 220 -11.80 1.40 -24.08
N TYR A 221 -11.15 1.42 -22.92
CA TYR A 221 -11.51 0.50 -21.83
C TYR A 221 -12.94 0.75 -21.32
N MET A 222 -13.34 2.00 -21.16
CA MET A 222 -14.69 2.34 -20.70
C MET A 222 -15.78 1.94 -21.71
N ASP A 223 -15.47 2.03 -23.01
CA ASP A 223 -16.35 1.51 -24.06
C ASP A 223 -16.48 -0.02 -23.97
N TYR A 224 -15.38 -0.74 -23.79
CA TYR A 224 -15.39 -2.19 -23.57
C TYR A 224 -16.16 -2.57 -22.31
N ARG A 225 -15.97 -1.83 -21.21
CA ARG A 225 -16.71 -2.01 -19.97
C ARG A 225 -18.21 -1.85 -20.16
N THR A 226 -18.62 -0.77 -20.84
CA THR A 226 -20.03 -0.48 -21.12
C THR A 226 -20.65 -1.55 -22.01
N ARG A 227 -19.94 -1.98 -23.05
CA ARG A 227 -20.37 -3.04 -23.95
C ARG A 227 -20.54 -4.36 -23.20
N ALA A 228 -19.58 -4.75 -22.37
CA ALA A 228 -19.66 -5.98 -21.56
C ALA A 228 -20.85 -5.97 -20.59
N ILE A 229 -21.13 -4.84 -19.93
CA ILE A 229 -22.29 -4.69 -19.05
C ILE A 229 -23.59 -4.84 -19.84
N ASN A 230 -23.70 -4.22 -21.02
CA ASN A 230 -24.89 -4.32 -21.85
C ASN A 230 -25.14 -5.75 -22.33
N GLU A 231 -24.10 -6.43 -22.83
CA GLU A 231 -24.21 -7.78 -23.38
C GLU A 231 -24.42 -8.85 -22.28
N LEU A 232 -23.73 -8.74 -21.16
CA LEU A 232 -23.71 -9.81 -20.14
C LEU A 232 -24.59 -9.55 -18.91
N CYS A 233 -25.04 -8.30 -18.72
CA CYS A 233 -25.84 -7.88 -17.56
C CYS A 233 -27.12 -7.14 -17.95
N ASN A 234 -27.54 -7.19 -19.21
CA ASN A 234 -28.74 -6.52 -19.72
C ASN A 234 -28.80 -5.03 -19.40
N GLY A 235 -27.66 -4.34 -19.47
CA GLY A 235 -27.54 -2.91 -19.23
C GLY A 235 -27.65 -2.46 -17.76
N SER A 236 -27.82 -3.39 -16.83
CA SER A 236 -27.78 -3.07 -15.40
C SER A 236 -26.35 -2.83 -14.96
N ASP A 237 -26.01 -1.62 -14.49
CA ASP A 237 -24.69 -1.36 -13.89
C ASP A 237 -24.63 -2.03 -12.49
N VAL A 238 -24.11 -3.22 -12.47
CA VAL A 238 -24.02 -4.08 -11.29
C VAL A 238 -22.74 -3.89 -10.52
N ASN A 239 -21.82 -3.04 -11.00
CA ASN A 239 -20.51 -2.84 -10.41
C ASN A 239 -20.04 -1.39 -10.57
N GLN A 240 -19.98 -0.66 -9.47
CA GLN A 240 -19.56 0.76 -9.47
C GLN A 240 -18.05 0.96 -9.71
N TYR A 241 -17.22 -0.09 -9.54
CA TYR A 241 -15.77 0.05 -9.68
C TYR A 241 -15.34 0.24 -11.13
N MET A 242 -14.28 1.02 -11.31
CA MET A 242 -13.74 1.31 -12.64
C MET A 242 -13.28 0.01 -13.32
N PHE A 243 -12.41 -0.76 -12.65
CA PHE A 243 -11.83 -1.98 -13.20
C PHE A 243 -12.62 -3.22 -12.81
N ILE A 244 -13.20 -3.89 -13.79
CA ILE A 244 -14.02 -5.08 -13.64
C ILE A 244 -13.52 -6.21 -14.54
N GLU A 245 -13.92 -7.45 -14.27
CA GLU A 245 -13.72 -8.55 -15.20
C GLU A 245 -14.70 -8.42 -16.38
N LEU A 246 -14.20 -8.17 -17.60
CA LEU A 246 -15.06 -7.96 -18.77
C LEU A 246 -15.90 -9.21 -19.13
N SER A 247 -15.36 -10.42 -18.90
CA SER A 247 -16.10 -11.69 -19.06
C SER A 247 -17.15 -11.96 -17.96
N ASN A 248 -17.07 -11.24 -16.84
CA ASN A 248 -18.04 -11.29 -15.75
C ASN A 248 -18.12 -9.95 -15.02
N PRO A 249 -18.87 -8.97 -15.57
CA PRO A 249 -18.91 -7.59 -15.06
C PRO A 249 -19.34 -7.44 -13.59
N ARG A 250 -19.95 -8.46 -13.01
CA ARG A 250 -20.30 -8.47 -11.57
C ARG A 250 -19.09 -8.65 -10.65
N LYS A 251 -17.95 -9.05 -11.19
CA LYS A 251 -16.73 -9.28 -10.42
C LYS A 251 -15.72 -8.18 -10.61
N ASN A 252 -15.10 -7.79 -9.50
CA ASN A 252 -13.91 -6.93 -9.53
C ASN A 252 -12.70 -7.75 -9.98
N ILE A 253 -11.74 -7.08 -10.60
CA ILE A 253 -10.47 -7.71 -10.96
C ILE A 253 -9.70 -8.15 -9.72
N SER A 254 -8.89 -9.21 -9.87
CA SER A 254 -7.93 -9.64 -8.85
C SER A 254 -6.63 -8.84 -8.99
N TYR A 255 -6.46 -7.81 -8.16
CA TYR A 255 -5.36 -6.85 -8.28
C TYR A 255 -3.97 -7.47 -8.24
N ASN A 256 -3.73 -8.39 -7.31
CA ASN A 256 -2.40 -8.95 -7.14
C ASN A 256 -1.92 -9.68 -8.42
N THR A 257 -2.81 -10.43 -9.05
CA THR A 257 -2.47 -11.16 -10.27
C THR A 257 -2.38 -10.23 -11.47
N ARG A 258 -3.32 -9.30 -11.62
CA ARG A 258 -3.42 -8.44 -12.80
C ARG A 258 -2.28 -7.41 -12.87
N LEU A 259 -2.06 -6.68 -11.79
CA LEU A 259 -1.03 -5.65 -11.75
C LEU A 259 0.38 -6.22 -11.93
N PHE A 260 0.67 -7.38 -11.34
CA PHE A 260 2.02 -7.96 -11.37
C PHE A 260 2.36 -8.72 -12.66
N PHE A 261 1.40 -8.94 -13.54
CA PHE A 261 1.64 -9.68 -14.77
C PHE A 261 2.79 -9.06 -15.59
N ILE A 262 2.68 -7.80 -15.96
CA ILE A 262 3.71 -7.08 -16.75
C ILE A 262 4.96 -6.82 -15.92
N LEU A 263 4.82 -6.43 -14.66
CA LEU A 263 5.96 -6.10 -13.82
C LEU A 263 6.87 -7.31 -13.60
N ASN A 264 6.30 -8.50 -13.40
CA ASN A 264 7.09 -9.71 -13.25
C ASN A 264 7.85 -10.06 -14.54
N GLU A 265 7.22 -9.87 -15.70
CA GLU A 265 7.83 -10.09 -16.99
C GLU A 265 9.04 -9.18 -17.24
N LEU A 266 8.91 -7.87 -16.97
CA LEU A 266 9.89 -6.87 -17.38
C LEU A 266 10.98 -6.58 -16.36
N ILE A 267 10.65 -6.64 -15.07
CA ILE A 267 11.58 -6.25 -14.00
C ILE A 267 11.78 -7.35 -12.94
N GLY A 268 11.21 -8.54 -13.14
CA GLY A 268 11.32 -9.67 -12.21
C GLY A 268 10.77 -9.37 -10.81
N SER A 269 9.93 -8.35 -10.69
CA SER A 269 9.35 -7.87 -9.43
C SER A 269 7.84 -7.81 -9.53
N THR A 270 7.17 -8.10 -8.43
CA THR A 270 5.72 -8.02 -8.32
C THR A 270 5.26 -6.76 -7.56
N CYS A 271 6.15 -5.81 -7.36
CA CYS A 271 5.89 -4.66 -6.48
C CYS A 271 5.60 -3.37 -7.27
N ALA A 272 4.33 -2.96 -7.31
CA ALA A 272 3.91 -1.70 -7.91
C ALA A 272 4.50 -0.45 -7.23
N THR A 273 5.04 -0.59 -6.01
CA THR A 273 5.64 0.54 -5.28
C THR A 273 6.84 1.14 -6.03
N ALA A 274 7.57 0.36 -6.83
CA ALA A 274 8.66 0.88 -7.66
C ALA A 274 8.17 1.88 -8.70
N LEU A 275 7.02 1.61 -9.37
CA LEU A 275 6.38 2.52 -10.31
C LEU A 275 5.89 3.79 -9.59
N ALA A 276 5.20 3.61 -8.47
CA ALA A 276 4.67 4.74 -7.71
C ALA A 276 5.80 5.65 -7.19
N LYS A 277 6.90 5.07 -6.70
CA LYS A 277 8.08 5.85 -6.28
C LYS A 277 8.68 6.65 -7.41
N TYR A 278 8.77 6.08 -8.63
CA TYR A 278 9.21 6.83 -9.80
C TYR A 278 8.34 8.06 -10.04
N ALA A 279 7.02 7.91 -10.05
CA ALA A 279 6.09 9.03 -10.21
C ALA A 279 6.20 10.07 -9.08
N ILE A 280 6.27 9.60 -7.82
CA ILE A 280 6.42 10.48 -6.64
C ILE A 280 7.72 11.31 -6.74
N ILE A 281 8.84 10.71 -7.16
CA ILE A 281 10.10 11.41 -7.41
C ILE A 281 9.93 12.52 -8.45
N GLN A 282 9.22 12.24 -9.55
CA GLN A 282 8.94 13.27 -10.55
C GLN A 282 8.10 14.43 -9.97
N LEU A 283 7.09 14.13 -9.16
CA LEU A 283 6.27 15.16 -8.49
C LEU A 283 7.10 16.00 -7.51
N ILE A 284 8.00 15.37 -6.75
CA ILE A 284 8.92 16.08 -5.84
C ILE A 284 9.85 17.01 -6.63
N ARG A 285 10.43 16.54 -7.75
CA ARG A 285 11.31 17.34 -8.63
C ARG A 285 10.59 18.56 -9.22
N GLN A 286 9.27 18.49 -9.40
CA GLN A 286 8.43 19.62 -9.82
C GLN A 286 8.08 20.58 -8.67
N GLY A 287 8.55 20.34 -7.45
CA GLY A 287 8.31 21.19 -6.28
C GLY A 287 6.90 21.09 -5.71
N ILE A 288 6.15 20.03 -6.02
CA ILE A 288 4.81 19.84 -5.44
C ILE A 288 4.95 19.60 -3.94
N PRO A 289 4.17 20.30 -3.09
CA PRO A 289 4.25 20.16 -1.64
C PRO A 289 4.01 18.74 -1.14
N ALA A 290 4.77 18.32 -0.13
CA ALA A 290 4.74 16.98 0.44
C ALA A 290 3.33 16.51 0.84
N TYR A 291 2.55 17.38 1.49
CA TYR A 291 1.20 17.04 1.91
C TYR A 291 0.27 16.75 0.74
N LEU A 292 0.40 17.50 -0.37
CA LEU A 292 -0.39 17.26 -1.58
C LEU A 292 -0.02 15.94 -2.25
N ILE A 293 1.29 15.63 -2.34
CA ILE A 293 1.75 14.36 -2.93
C ILE A 293 1.21 13.19 -2.10
N LYS A 294 1.32 13.23 -0.78
CA LYS A 294 0.83 12.15 0.10
C LYS A 294 -0.69 11.96 0.02
N ASP A 295 -1.42 13.05 0.03
CA ASP A 295 -2.88 13.03 -0.04
C ASP A 295 -3.37 12.56 -1.41
N PHE A 296 -2.77 13.06 -2.48
CA PHE A 296 -3.09 12.69 -3.86
C PHE A 296 -2.78 11.22 -4.17
N THR A 297 -1.57 10.74 -3.80
CA THR A 297 -1.13 9.38 -4.14
C THR A 297 -1.67 8.30 -3.22
N GLY A 298 -2.08 8.68 -1.99
CA GLY A 298 -2.51 7.77 -0.93
C GLY A 298 -1.34 7.06 -0.22
N TYR A 299 -0.09 7.50 -0.44
CA TYR A 299 1.07 6.98 0.28
C TYR A 299 1.38 7.83 1.51
N LYS A 300 1.94 7.16 2.55
CA LYS A 300 2.32 7.79 3.82
C LYS A 300 3.79 8.24 3.81
N ASP A 301 4.23 8.74 4.96
CA ASP A 301 5.55 9.34 5.17
C ASP A 301 6.71 8.42 4.79
N ASP A 302 6.62 7.12 5.05
CA ASP A 302 7.68 6.15 4.76
C ASP A 302 8.09 6.11 3.28
N ILE A 303 7.10 6.08 2.39
CA ILE A 303 7.34 6.08 0.94
C ILE A 303 7.79 7.45 0.46
N TYR A 304 7.10 8.52 0.91
CA TYR A 304 7.46 9.89 0.53
C TYR A 304 8.87 10.26 0.97
N ASN A 305 9.22 10.03 2.23
CA ASN A 305 10.53 10.40 2.79
C ASN A 305 11.67 9.70 2.05
N HIS A 306 11.53 8.41 1.73
CA HIS A 306 12.53 7.72 0.91
C HIS A 306 12.68 8.32 -0.50
N CYS A 307 11.58 8.72 -1.15
CA CYS A 307 11.65 9.40 -2.45
C CYS A 307 12.32 10.79 -2.31
N GLN A 308 12.02 11.51 -1.23
CA GLN A 308 12.63 12.81 -0.94
C GLN A 308 14.13 12.69 -0.64
N GLU A 309 14.56 11.63 0.07
CA GLU A 309 15.98 11.34 0.33
C GLU A 309 16.75 11.16 -0.99
N ILE A 310 16.19 10.37 -1.92
CA ILE A 310 16.80 10.17 -3.25
C ILE A 310 16.95 11.51 -3.99
N VAL A 311 15.90 12.33 -4.04
CA VAL A 311 15.97 13.65 -4.70
C VAL A 311 16.96 14.57 -3.99
N ASN A 312 17.04 14.52 -2.66
CA ASN A 312 18.02 15.31 -1.89
C ASN A 312 19.46 14.86 -2.17
N GLU A 313 19.71 13.57 -2.32
CA GLU A 313 21.03 13.01 -2.70
C GLU A 313 21.42 13.46 -4.11
N GLU A 314 20.50 13.38 -5.07
CA GLU A 314 20.71 13.89 -6.43
C GLU A 314 21.04 15.40 -6.42
N ASN A 315 20.26 16.20 -5.69
CA ASN A 315 20.51 17.63 -5.52
C ASN A 315 21.77 17.90 -4.68
N GLY A 316 22.15 16.97 -3.81
CA GLY A 316 23.41 17.02 -3.04
C GLY A 316 24.65 16.96 -3.91
N ALA A 317 24.57 16.36 -5.08
CA ALA A 317 25.63 16.33 -6.09
C ALA A 317 25.78 17.66 -6.87
N VAL A 318 24.79 18.57 -6.80
CA VAL A 318 24.81 19.87 -7.43
C VAL A 318 25.87 20.77 -6.72
N SER A 319 26.69 21.47 -7.49
CA SER A 319 27.76 22.31 -6.96
C SER A 319 27.21 23.38 -6.02
N LYS A 320 28.08 23.86 -5.07
CA LYS A 320 27.70 24.95 -4.15
C LYS A 320 27.29 26.22 -4.89
N GLU A 321 27.91 26.50 -6.03
CA GLU A 321 27.61 27.65 -6.88
C GLU A 321 26.21 27.57 -7.49
N GLU A 322 25.80 26.39 -7.98
CA GLU A 322 24.46 26.20 -8.52
C GLU A 322 23.38 26.29 -7.44
N ARG A 323 23.65 25.75 -6.25
CA ARG A 323 22.74 25.90 -5.09
C ARG A 323 22.57 27.36 -4.69
N CYS A 324 23.66 28.15 -4.70
CA CYS A 324 23.59 29.58 -4.46
C CYS A 324 22.70 30.28 -5.50
N LYS A 325 22.83 29.94 -6.78
CA LYS A 325 21.97 30.51 -7.84
C LYS A 325 20.50 30.19 -7.63
N ILE A 326 20.19 28.94 -7.22
CA ILE A 326 18.80 28.50 -6.94
C ILE A 326 18.24 29.31 -5.74
N ILE A 327 19.03 29.45 -4.66
CA ILE A 327 18.61 30.20 -3.47
C ILE A 327 18.40 31.67 -3.83
N ASP A 328 19.35 32.28 -4.56
CA ASP A 328 19.29 33.70 -4.97
C ASP A 328 18.06 33.96 -5.86
N ALA A 329 17.80 33.06 -6.83
CA ALA A 329 16.59 33.14 -7.65
C ALA A 329 15.31 33.00 -6.80
N GLY A 330 15.29 32.08 -5.85
CA GLY A 330 14.14 31.91 -4.94
C GLY A 330 13.88 33.13 -4.06
N ILE A 331 14.93 33.76 -3.55
CA ILE A 331 14.81 35.00 -2.77
C ILE A 331 14.26 36.14 -3.64
N ARG A 332 14.78 36.32 -4.85
CA ARG A 332 14.32 37.36 -5.79
C ARG A 332 12.86 37.17 -6.23
N MET A 333 12.42 35.92 -6.40
CA MET A 333 11.05 35.61 -6.78
C MET A 333 10.06 35.58 -5.59
N SER A 334 10.58 35.67 -4.37
CA SER A 334 9.75 35.69 -3.16
C SER A 334 9.32 37.12 -2.80
N ARG A 335 8.19 37.25 -2.11
CA ARG A 335 7.76 38.53 -1.52
C ARG A 335 8.73 39.10 -0.48
N LEU A 336 9.72 38.32 -0.05
CA LEU A 336 10.75 38.81 0.89
C LEU A 336 11.53 39.98 0.30
N SER A 337 11.78 40.03 -1.01
CA SER A 337 12.45 41.15 -1.69
C SER A 337 11.61 42.41 -1.75
N GLU A 338 10.30 42.33 -1.47
CA GLU A 338 9.40 43.50 -1.43
C GLU A 338 9.22 44.04 0.01
N ILE A 339 9.59 43.25 1.03
CA ILE A 339 9.39 43.55 2.46
C ILE A 339 10.67 44.09 3.10
N VAL A 340 11.85 43.75 2.56
CA VAL A 340 13.17 44.17 3.04
C VAL A 340 13.74 45.26 2.14
#